data_23435df3c72b3723f9b5b3ea585e36e6
#
_entry.id   23435df3c72b3723f9b5b3ea585e36e6
#
_cell.length_a   1.000
_cell.length_b   1.000
_cell.length_c   1.000
_cell.angle_alpha   90.00
_cell.angle_beta   90.00
_cell.angle_gamma   90.00
#
_symmetry.space_group_name_H-M   'P 1'
#
loop_
_entity.id
_entity.type
_entity.pdbx_description
1 polymer ?
#
loop_
_entity_poly.entity_id
_entity_poly.type
_entity_poly.pdbx_seq_one_letter_code
_entity_poly.pdbx_strand_id
1 'polypeptide(L)'
;MKKFLLAATLSIAISANGQKHQLIKYWEADNIAVPESVLPDLNKNILYVSLINGGAWDADGKGGIGKISMSGKIIDTTFITGLNAPKGLGKFDNRLYVADINEVVVVDLNKGIVEKKIAIPGAQMLNDITVSDKGIVYVSDSKTGKIWKIKNDQASVFLEKIEGANGLKAIGNELIFAEGKSLKKVDVNKKVTTISKVTEGIDGIEPVGNGDFLVTSWVGYIYYVYADGHFETLLETHNQKINAADIGYNSEKKIVYVPTFLHKTVAAYKLQ
;
A
#
# COMPACT_ATOMS: atom_id res chain seq x y z
N MET A 1 68.51 -27.61 -16.19
CA MET A 1 67.10 -27.91 -15.95
C MET A 1 66.43 -26.70 -15.30
N LYS A 2 65.70 -25.87 -16.07
CA LYS A 2 64.98 -24.68 -15.57
C LYS A 2 63.54 -25.14 -15.27
N LYS A 3 63.13 -24.99 -13.99
CA LYS A 3 61.75 -25.23 -13.56
C LYS A 3 60.93 -23.98 -13.82
N PHE A 4 59.93 -24.05 -14.70
CA PHE A 4 58.91 -23.03 -14.86
C PHE A 4 57.84 -23.25 -13.79
N LEU A 5 57.63 -22.22 -12.92
CA LEU A 5 56.52 -22.16 -11.99
C LEU A 5 55.35 -21.50 -12.76
N LEU A 6 54.28 -22.21 -12.96
CA LEU A 6 53.04 -21.70 -13.54
C LEU A 6 52.21 -21.12 -12.37
N ALA A 7 52.09 -19.80 -12.28
CA ALA A 7 51.20 -19.16 -11.34
C ALA A 7 49.76 -19.10 -11.94
N ALA A 8 48.86 -19.88 -11.38
CA ALA A 8 47.43 -19.84 -11.73
C ALA A 8 46.80 -18.65 -10.99
N THR A 9 46.48 -17.58 -11.71
CA THR A 9 45.67 -16.49 -11.21
C THR A 9 44.18 -16.90 -11.19
N LEU A 10 43.65 -17.10 -9.99
CA LEU A 10 42.22 -17.36 -9.76
C LEU A 10 41.49 -16.00 -9.86
N SER A 11 40.84 -15.73 -10.99
CA SER A 11 39.97 -14.58 -11.16
C SER A 11 38.66 -14.85 -10.44
N ILE A 12 38.49 -14.25 -9.25
CA ILE A 12 37.18 -14.21 -8.57
C ILE A 12 36.32 -13.17 -9.31
N ALA A 13 35.39 -13.64 -10.13
CA ALA A 13 34.34 -12.79 -10.67
C ALA A 13 33.40 -12.42 -9.51
N ILE A 14 33.57 -11.24 -8.94
CA ILE A 14 32.57 -10.62 -8.05
C ILE A 14 31.43 -10.16 -8.97
N SER A 15 30.34 -10.92 -9.01
CA SER A 15 29.10 -10.46 -9.58
C SER A 15 28.57 -9.35 -8.70
N ALA A 16 28.92 -8.11 -9.01
CA ALA A 16 28.22 -6.96 -8.48
C ALA A 16 26.78 -7.01 -9.07
N ASN A 17 25.82 -7.57 -8.35
CA ASN A 17 24.40 -7.36 -8.64
C ASN A 17 24.14 -5.88 -8.35
N GLY A 18 24.35 -5.04 -9.36
CA GLY A 18 23.93 -3.64 -9.31
C GLY A 18 22.41 -3.59 -9.22
N GLN A 19 21.92 -2.70 -8.38
CA GLN A 19 20.48 -2.39 -8.28
C GLN A 19 19.94 -2.12 -9.70
N LYS A 20 18.88 -2.85 -10.11
CA LYS A 20 18.31 -2.71 -11.45
C LYS A 20 17.30 -1.58 -11.55
N HIS A 21 16.67 -1.24 -10.40
CA HIS A 21 15.62 -0.24 -10.32
C HIS A 21 16.01 0.87 -9.36
N GLN A 22 15.50 2.08 -9.62
CA GLN A 22 15.69 3.23 -8.74
C GLN A 22 14.44 4.11 -8.72
N LEU A 23 14.24 4.83 -7.62
CA LEU A 23 13.20 5.84 -7.46
C LEU A 23 13.80 7.23 -7.55
N ILE A 24 13.39 7.99 -8.54
CA ILE A 24 13.79 9.39 -8.70
C ILE A 24 12.65 10.28 -8.22
N LYS A 25 12.90 11.12 -7.21
CA LYS A 25 11.89 12.05 -6.67
C LYS A 25 11.39 12.98 -7.78
N TYR A 26 10.08 13.04 -7.94
CA TYR A 26 9.41 13.80 -9.00
C TYR A 26 8.78 15.08 -8.44
N TRP A 27 8.01 14.97 -7.37
CA TRP A 27 7.44 16.08 -6.63
C TRP A 27 7.10 15.67 -5.18
N GLU A 28 6.83 16.67 -4.35
CA GLU A 28 6.32 16.48 -3.00
C GLU A 28 5.29 17.57 -2.70
N ALA A 29 4.16 17.18 -2.10
CA ALA A 29 3.11 18.07 -1.63
C ALA A 29 3.09 18.09 -0.11
N ASP A 30 3.21 19.27 0.47
CA ASP A 30 3.34 19.53 1.91
C ASP A 30 2.00 19.85 2.58
N ASN A 31 2.00 19.90 3.92
CA ASN A 31 0.86 20.30 4.75
C ASN A 31 -0.37 19.41 4.59
N ILE A 32 -0.16 18.11 4.42
CA ILE A 32 -1.19 17.10 4.33
C ILE A 32 -1.36 16.44 5.70
N ALA A 33 -2.57 16.49 6.26
CA ALA A 33 -2.84 16.14 7.65
C ALA A 33 -2.75 14.63 7.91
N VAL A 34 -1.56 14.12 8.22
CA VAL A 34 -1.26 12.70 8.49
C VAL A 34 -1.82 11.80 7.38
N PRO A 35 -1.27 11.90 6.13
CA PRO A 35 -1.72 11.07 5.02
C PRO A 35 -1.29 9.63 5.24
N GLU A 36 -2.20 8.70 5.02
CA GLU A 36 -1.92 7.28 5.27
C GLU A 36 -1.98 6.42 4.01
N SER A 37 -3.00 6.62 3.15
CA SER A 37 -3.14 5.91 1.87
C SER A 37 -3.33 6.89 0.72
N VAL A 38 -2.83 6.52 -0.45
CA VAL A 38 -2.98 7.29 -1.70
C VAL A 38 -3.50 6.39 -2.80
N LEU A 39 -4.68 6.70 -3.33
CA LEU A 39 -5.30 5.96 -4.42
C LEU A 39 -5.38 6.79 -5.71
N PRO A 40 -4.64 6.43 -6.78
CA PRO A 40 -4.72 7.10 -8.07
C PRO A 40 -6.06 6.83 -8.78
N ASP A 41 -6.74 7.88 -9.24
CA ASP A 41 -7.84 7.82 -10.21
C ASP A 41 -7.34 8.37 -11.54
N LEU A 42 -6.85 7.48 -12.42
CA LEU A 42 -6.25 7.84 -13.70
C LEU A 42 -7.25 8.56 -14.62
N ASN A 43 -8.52 8.16 -14.56
CA ASN A 43 -9.57 8.76 -15.40
C ASN A 43 -9.86 10.22 -15.02
N LYS A 44 -9.78 10.54 -13.72
CA LYS A 44 -10.02 11.90 -13.21
C LYS A 44 -8.72 12.71 -13.09
N ASN A 45 -7.56 12.08 -13.29
CA ASN A 45 -6.22 12.67 -13.13
C ASN A 45 -6.00 13.25 -11.72
N ILE A 46 -6.49 12.56 -10.71
CA ILE A 46 -6.37 12.93 -9.29
C ILE A 46 -5.91 11.75 -8.44
N LEU A 47 -5.45 12.08 -7.24
CA LEU A 47 -5.17 11.16 -6.15
C LEU A 47 -6.20 11.41 -5.04
N TYR A 48 -6.87 10.37 -4.57
CA TYR A 48 -7.56 10.39 -3.29
C TYR A 48 -6.56 10.08 -2.20
N VAL A 49 -6.63 10.79 -1.08
CA VAL A 49 -5.70 10.63 0.04
C VAL A 49 -6.50 10.51 1.33
N SER A 50 -6.28 9.46 2.10
CA SER A 50 -6.84 9.36 3.44
C SER A 50 -6.06 10.26 4.40
N LEU A 51 -6.79 11.04 5.20
CA LEU A 51 -6.26 12.04 6.11
C LEU A 51 -6.70 11.66 7.53
N ILE A 52 -5.78 11.17 8.34
CA ILE A 52 -6.11 10.81 9.73
C ILE A 52 -6.41 12.06 10.55
N ASN A 53 -5.60 13.13 10.39
CA ASN A 53 -5.78 14.43 11.06
C ASN A 53 -5.99 14.36 12.58
N GLY A 54 -5.59 13.28 13.21
CA GLY A 54 -5.73 12.98 14.64
C GLY A 54 -4.78 11.89 15.07
N GLY A 55 -5.14 11.17 16.11
CA GLY A 55 -4.42 9.96 16.52
C GLY A 55 -4.71 8.80 15.58
N ALA A 56 -3.70 7.97 15.35
CA ALA A 56 -3.74 6.92 14.32
C ALA A 56 -4.91 5.91 14.47
N TRP A 57 -5.53 5.86 15.65
CA TRP A 57 -6.63 4.94 15.98
C TRP A 57 -7.73 5.61 16.82
N ASP A 58 -7.77 6.95 16.84
CA ASP A 58 -8.74 7.69 17.63
C ASP A 58 -10.08 7.82 16.87
N ALA A 59 -11.16 7.51 17.57
CA ALA A 59 -12.52 7.71 17.06
C ALA A 59 -12.98 9.15 17.38
N ASP A 60 -12.29 10.16 16.81
CA ASP A 60 -12.46 11.57 17.17
C ASP A 60 -13.18 12.42 16.09
N GLY A 61 -13.53 11.83 14.96
CA GLY A 61 -14.25 12.49 13.88
C GLY A 61 -13.46 13.55 13.12
N LYS A 62 -12.12 13.62 13.27
CA LYS A 62 -11.28 14.62 12.61
C LYS A 62 -10.76 14.19 11.24
N GLY A 63 -10.80 12.88 10.97
CA GLY A 63 -10.33 12.31 9.73
C GLY A 63 -11.18 12.67 8.52
N GLY A 64 -10.64 12.43 7.34
CA GLY A 64 -11.32 12.71 6.08
C GLY A 64 -10.59 12.17 4.86
N ILE A 65 -11.07 12.56 3.69
CA ILE A 65 -10.45 12.27 2.39
C ILE A 65 -10.14 13.58 1.70
N GLY A 66 -8.90 13.71 1.26
CA GLY A 66 -8.44 14.81 0.40
C GLY A 66 -8.29 14.41 -1.05
N LYS A 67 -8.11 15.42 -1.90
CA LYS A 67 -7.79 15.29 -3.32
C LYS A 67 -6.54 16.08 -3.66
N ILE A 68 -5.62 15.42 -4.36
CA ILE A 68 -4.40 16.03 -4.90
C ILE A 68 -4.37 15.73 -6.39
N SER A 69 -3.86 16.64 -7.23
CA SER A 69 -3.63 16.33 -8.63
C SER A 69 -2.45 15.38 -8.77
N MET A 70 -2.36 14.65 -9.87
CA MET A 70 -1.19 13.79 -10.15
C MET A 70 0.12 14.56 -10.35
N SER A 71 0.08 15.90 -10.38
CA SER A 71 1.26 16.79 -10.39
C SER A 71 1.61 17.36 -9.02
N GLY A 72 0.96 16.92 -7.94
CA GLY A 72 1.25 17.34 -6.57
C GLY A 72 0.51 18.58 -6.09
N LYS A 73 -0.36 19.21 -6.91
CA LYS A 73 -1.16 20.35 -6.47
C LYS A 73 -2.31 19.89 -5.59
N ILE A 74 -2.43 20.40 -4.38
CA ILE A 74 -3.58 20.19 -3.50
C ILE A 74 -4.82 20.80 -4.16
N ILE A 75 -5.88 19.99 -4.34
CA ILE A 75 -7.15 20.41 -4.93
C ILE A 75 -8.16 20.68 -3.83
N ASP A 76 -8.33 19.76 -2.88
CA ASP A 76 -9.32 19.83 -1.82
C ASP A 76 -8.88 18.92 -0.67
N THR A 77 -8.72 19.45 0.52
CA THR A 77 -8.37 18.68 1.73
C THR A 77 -9.59 18.29 2.56
N THR A 78 -10.78 18.68 2.13
CA THR A 78 -12.04 18.52 2.85
C THR A 78 -13.12 17.85 2.03
N PHE A 79 -12.72 17.08 1.00
CA PHE A 79 -13.64 16.39 0.10
C PHE A 79 -14.64 15.51 0.85
N ILE A 80 -14.18 14.75 1.83
CA ILE A 80 -14.98 14.05 2.83
C ILE A 80 -14.42 14.39 4.19
N THR A 81 -15.27 14.67 5.17
CA THR A 81 -14.91 15.00 6.56
C THR A 81 -15.72 14.17 7.54
N GLY A 82 -15.33 14.17 8.81
CA GLY A 82 -16.08 13.48 9.87
C GLY A 82 -15.83 11.97 9.93
N LEU A 83 -14.74 11.51 9.32
CA LEU A 83 -14.20 10.17 9.53
C LEU A 83 -13.37 10.15 10.82
N ASN A 84 -13.07 8.96 11.33
CA ASN A 84 -12.27 8.84 12.54
C ASN A 84 -10.76 8.83 12.21
N ALA A 85 -10.23 7.67 11.87
CA ALA A 85 -8.83 7.52 11.46
C ALA A 85 -8.75 6.72 10.13
N PRO A 86 -9.21 7.33 9.01
CA PRO A 86 -9.28 6.64 7.73
C PRO A 86 -7.89 6.21 7.27
N LYS A 87 -7.80 5.00 6.75
CA LYS A 87 -6.58 4.35 6.30
C LYS A 87 -6.70 3.91 4.85
N GLY A 88 -6.55 2.64 4.54
CA GLY A 88 -6.58 2.11 3.20
C GLY A 88 -7.77 2.53 2.36
N LEU A 89 -7.54 2.73 1.07
CA LEU A 89 -8.49 3.20 0.07
C LEU A 89 -8.64 2.19 -1.06
N GLY A 90 -9.89 1.80 -1.38
CA GLY A 90 -10.20 0.96 -2.53
C GLY A 90 -11.32 1.58 -3.37
N LYS A 91 -11.27 1.40 -4.69
CA LYS A 91 -12.28 1.98 -5.60
C LYS A 91 -12.90 0.89 -6.47
N PHE A 92 -14.21 0.95 -6.63
CA PHE A 92 -14.93 0.18 -7.64
C PHE A 92 -16.05 1.03 -8.23
N ASP A 93 -16.08 1.14 -9.53
CA ASP A 93 -16.96 2.04 -10.26
C ASP A 93 -16.89 3.47 -9.69
N ASN A 94 -18.01 3.99 -9.20
CA ASN A 94 -18.12 5.33 -8.66
C ASN A 94 -18.11 5.36 -7.12
N ARG A 95 -17.67 4.30 -6.50
CA ARG A 95 -17.57 4.19 -5.04
C ARG A 95 -16.13 4.11 -4.58
N LEU A 96 -15.81 4.90 -3.55
CA LEU A 96 -14.58 4.77 -2.78
C LEU A 96 -14.92 4.07 -1.46
N TYR A 97 -14.18 3.03 -1.15
CA TYR A 97 -14.25 2.29 0.10
C TYR A 97 -13.08 2.70 0.96
N VAL A 98 -13.35 3.01 2.22
CA VAL A 98 -12.37 3.55 3.18
C VAL A 98 -12.40 2.70 4.43
N ALA A 99 -11.26 2.17 4.85
CA ALA A 99 -11.13 1.51 6.14
C ALA A 99 -11.10 2.59 7.25
N ASP A 100 -12.03 2.52 8.21
CA ASP A 100 -12.11 3.50 9.30
C ASP A 100 -12.37 2.79 10.64
N ILE A 101 -11.31 2.45 11.34
CA ILE A 101 -11.23 1.75 12.64
C ILE A 101 -11.94 0.39 12.65
N ASN A 102 -13.28 0.35 12.68
CA ASN A 102 -14.08 -0.87 12.77
C ASN A 102 -15.25 -0.91 11.78
N GLU A 103 -15.27 0.04 10.85
CA GLU A 103 -16.27 0.13 9.77
C GLU A 103 -15.59 0.40 8.42
N VAL A 104 -16.24 0.02 7.34
CA VAL A 104 -15.87 0.45 6.00
C VAL A 104 -16.84 1.53 5.55
N VAL A 105 -16.31 2.73 5.33
CA VAL A 105 -17.09 3.87 4.84
C VAL A 105 -17.15 3.81 3.32
N VAL A 106 -18.35 3.92 2.76
CA VAL A 106 -18.58 3.97 1.30
C VAL A 106 -18.93 5.38 0.89
N VAL A 107 -18.12 5.94 0.00
CA VAL A 107 -18.30 7.29 -0.53
C VAL A 107 -18.79 7.23 -1.96
N ASP A 108 -19.86 7.97 -2.28
CA ASP A 108 -20.29 8.25 -3.66
C ASP A 108 -19.39 9.34 -4.25
N LEU A 109 -18.51 8.97 -5.19
CA LEU A 109 -17.53 9.88 -5.80
C LEU A 109 -18.12 10.90 -6.77
N ASN A 110 -19.36 10.71 -7.23
CA ASN A 110 -20.06 11.70 -8.07
C ASN A 110 -20.69 12.79 -7.22
N LYS A 111 -21.29 12.37 -6.10
CA LYS A 111 -21.96 13.31 -5.18
C LYS A 111 -21.00 13.95 -4.17
N GLY A 112 -19.86 13.30 -3.89
CA GLY A 112 -18.92 13.74 -2.87
C GLY A 112 -19.49 13.63 -1.45
N ILE A 113 -20.20 12.55 -1.15
CA ILE A 113 -20.82 12.32 0.16
C ILE A 113 -20.59 10.88 0.63
N VAL A 114 -20.65 10.69 1.93
CA VAL A 114 -20.73 9.34 2.51
C VAL A 114 -22.10 8.74 2.14
N GLU A 115 -22.08 7.66 1.37
CA GLU A 115 -23.29 6.93 0.97
C GLU A 115 -23.81 6.06 2.13
N LYS A 116 -22.89 5.35 2.79
CA LYS A 116 -23.18 4.46 3.91
C LYS A 116 -21.91 4.08 4.67
N LYS A 117 -22.12 3.46 5.83
CA LYS A 117 -21.09 2.85 6.65
C LYS A 117 -21.42 1.38 6.88
N ILE A 118 -20.47 0.50 6.65
CA ILE A 118 -20.60 -0.95 6.82
C ILE A 118 -19.84 -1.32 8.08
N ALA A 119 -20.54 -1.52 9.18
CA ALA A 119 -19.93 -2.01 10.41
C ALA A 119 -19.43 -3.44 10.24
N ILE A 120 -18.24 -3.74 10.76
CA ILE A 120 -17.65 -5.08 10.72
C ILE A 120 -17.61 -5.64 12.13
N PRO A 121 -18.57 -6.53 12.49
CA PRO A 121 -18.67 -7.04 13.85
C PRO A 121 -17.41 -7.76 14.31
N GLY A 122 -16.79 -7.25 15.37
CA GLY A 122 -15.55 -7.79 15.94
C GLY A 122 -14.26 -7.26 15.33
N ALA A 123 -14.32 -6.36 14.35
CA ALA A 123 -13.16 -5.61 13.89
C ALA A 123 -12.71 -4.59 14.94
N GLN A 124 -11.40 -4.34 15.00
CA GLN A 124 -10.81 -3.44 15.98
C GLN A 124 -9.86 -2.40 15.36
N MET A 125 -9.08 -2.78 14.36
CA MET A 125 -8.07 -1.92 13.73
C MET A 125 -8.00 -2.23 12.24
N LEU A 126 -9.09 -1.87 11.51
CA LEU A 126 -9.10 -1.97 10.06
C LEU A 126 -8.01 -1.09 9.48
N ASN A 127 -7.22 -1.65 8.57
CA ASN A 127 -6.05 -0.99 8.02
C ASN A 127 -6.17 -0.86 6.50
N ASP A 128 -5.61 -1.78 5.73
CA ASP A 128 -5.66 -1.66 4.28
C ASP A 128 -6.92 -2.29 3.67
N ILE A 129 -7.27 -1.80 2.48
CA ILE A 129 -8.47 -2.20 1.76
C ILE A 129 -8.21 -2.30 0.26
N THR A 130 -8.69 -3.37 -0.36
CA THR A 130 -8.65 -3.52 -1.81
C THR A 130 -10.00 -3.99 -2.34
N VAL A 131 -10.29 -3.64 -3.60
CA VAL A 131 -11.53 -4.07 -4.25
C VAL A 131 -11.18 -4.84 -5.52
N SER A 132 -11.73 -6.05 -5.66
CA SER A 132 -11.54 -6.86 -6.86
C SER A 132 -12.30 -6.29 -8.06
N ASP A 133 -11.96 -6.76 -9.25
CA ASP A 133 -12.65 -6.47 -10.52
C ASP A 133 -14.15 -6.85 -10.53
N LYS A 134 -14.59 -7.66 -9.55
CA LYS A 134 -15.97 -8.08 -9.34
C LYS A 134 -16.70 -7.32 -8.22
N GLY A 135 -16.10 -6.22 -7.71
CA GLY A 135 -16.67 -5.41 -6.64
C GLY A 135 -16.64 -6.08 -5.25
N ILE A 136 -15.83 -7.12 -5.06
CA ILE A 136 -15.64 -7.73 -3.75
C ILE A 136 -14.59 -6.92 -3.01
N VAL A 137 -14.94 -6.43 -1.82
CA VAL A 137 -14.04 -5.66 -0.96
C VAL A 137 -13.33 -6.62 0.01
N TYR A 138 -12.03 -6.47 0.15
CA TYR A 138 -11.24 -7.12 1.20
C TYR A 138 -10.62 -6.03 2.07
N VAL A 139 -10.66 -6.23 3.39
CA VAL A 139 -10.08 -5.29 4.36
C VAL A 139 -9.32 -6.05 5.44
N SER A 140 -8.11 -5.62 5.74
CA SER A 140 -7.27 -6.18 6.80
C SER A 140 -7.62 -5.57 8.14
N ASP A 141 -7.45 -6.35 9.20
CA ASP A 141 -7.58 -5.92 10.60
C ASP A 141 -6.29 -6.29 11.34
N SER A 142 -5.44 -5.31 11.53
CA SER A 142 -4.10 -5.49 12.11
C SER A 142 -4.14 -5.95 13.57
N LYS A 143 -5.22 -5.66 14.31
CA LYS A 143 -5.36 -6.05 15.72
C LYS A 143 -5.87 -7.47 15.90
N THR A 144 -6.84 -7.87 15.08
CA THR A 144 -7.45 -9.20 15.21
C THR A 144 -6.77 -10.25 14.33
N GLY A 145 -5.82 -9.84 13.48
CA GLY A 145 -5.13 -10.74 12.57
C GLY A 145 -6.08 -11.40 11.56
N LYS A 146 -7.03 -10.62 11.05
CA LYS A 146 -8.02 -11.11 10.10
C LYS A 146 -7.97 -10.31 8.80
N ILE A 147 -8.39 -10.97 7.72
CA ILE A 147 -8.80 -10.31 6.49
C ILE A 147 -10.29 -10.57 6.34
N TRP A 148 -11.05 -9.49 6.26
CA TRP A 148 -12.49 -9.54 6.05
C TRP A 148 -12.81 -9.45 4.57
N LYS A 149 -13.93 -10.05 4.18
CA LYS A 149 -14.50 -9.97 2.84
C LYS A 149 -15.88 -9.37 2.94
N ILE A 150 -16.15 -8.33 2.16
CA ILE A 150 -17.46 -7.70 2.08
C ILE A 150 -18.02 -7.96 0.68
N LYS A 151 -19.22 -8.53 0.61
CA LYS A 151 -19.98 -8.74 -0.61
C LYS A 151 -21.43 -8.40 -0.34
N ASN A 152 -22.04 -7.56 -1.19
CA ASN A 152 -23.43 -7.08 -1.01
C ASN A 152 -23.62 -6.48 0.41
N ASP A 153 -22.65 -5.68 0.86
CA ASP A 153 -22.62 -5.00 2.17
C ASP A 153 -22.58 -5.95 3.39
N GLN A 154 -22.36 -7.22 3.19
CA GLN A 154 -22.22 -8.20 4.26
C GLN A 154 -20.76 -8.58 4.45
N ALA A 155 -20.25 -8.38 5.67
CA ALA A 155 -18.89 -8.75 6.05
C ALA A 155 -18.85 -10.21 6.54
N SER A 156 -17.79 -10.90 6.16
CA SER A 156 -17.46 -12.25 6.62
C SER A 156 -15.94 -12.40 6.74
N VAL A 157 -15.45 -13.28 7.61
CA VAL A 157 -14.03 -13.58 7.71
C VAL A 157 -13.57 -14.29 6.44
N PHE A 158 -12.55 -13.75 5.79
CA PHE A 158 -11.91 -14.35 4.61
C PHE A 158 -10.69 -15.17 5.01
N LEU A 159 -9.76 -14.59 5.78
CA LEU A 159 -8.62 -15.26 6.39
C LEU A 159 -8.52 -14.83 7.87
N GLU A 160 -7.91 -15.69 8.68
CA GLU A 160 -7.63 -15.41 10.08
C GLU A 160 -6.23 -15.93 10.48
N LYS A 161 -5.77 -15.52 11.66
CA LYS A 161 -4.43 -15.86 12.17
C LYS A 161 -3.31 -15.29 11.31
N ILE A 162 -3.52 -14.10 10.75
CA ILE A 162 -2.55 -13.36 9.94
C ILE A 162 -1.84 -12.39 10.88
N GLU A 163 -0.64 -12.71 11.30
CA GLU A 163 0.14 -11.87 12.21
C GLU A 163 0.56 -10.57 11.50
N GLY A 164 0.20 -9.41 12.09
CA GLY A 164 0.51 -8.11 11.47
C GLY A 164 -0.16 -7.94 10.11
N ALA A 165 -1.44 -8.36 10.00
CA ALA A 165 -2.23 -8.18 8.77
C ALA A 165 -2.28 -6.68 8.39
N ASN A 166 -1.84 -6.36 7.16
CA ASN A 166 -1.81 -5.00 6.64
C ASN A 166 -2.06 -5.04 5.12
N GLY A 167 -1.14 -4.54 4.30
CA GLY A 167 -1.26 -4.37 2.87
C GLY A 167 -2.04 -5.46 2.12
N LEU A 168 -2.94 -5.04 1.22
CA LEU A 168 -3.81 -5.91 0.43
C LEU A 168 -3.83 -5.49 -1.04
N LYS A 169 -3.80 -6.47 -1.96
CA LYS A 169 -4.06 -6.22 -3.37
C LYS A 169 -4.80 -7.37 -4.02
N ALA A 170 -6.02 -7.13 -4.48
CA ALA A 170 -6.77 -8.10 -5.28
C ALA A 170 -6.29 -8.05 -6.74
N ILE A 171 -5.89 -9.20 -7.29
CA ILE A 171 -5.42 -9.33 -8.67
C ILE A 171 -6.12 -10.54 -9.30
N GLY A 172 -7.04 -10.30 -10.24
CA GLY A 172 -7.81 -11.35 -10.85
C GLY A 172 -8.56 -12.19 -9.80
N ASN A 173 -8.19 -13.45 -9.66
CA ASN A 173 -8.80 -14.35 -8.67
C ASN A 173 -7.92 -14.61 -7.43
N GLU A 174 -6.82 -13.90 -7.28
CA GLU A 174 -5.91 -14.01 -6.13
C GLU A 174 -6.01 -12.75 -5.24
N LEU A 175 -5.73 -12.91 -3.96
CA LEU A 175 -5.49 -11.82 -3.05
C LEU A 175 -4.03 -11.86 -2.61
N ILE A 176 -3.28 -10.80 -2.90
CA ILE A 176 -1.95 -10.57 -2.37
C ILE A 176 -2.12 -9.87 -1.03
N PHE A 177 -1.36 -10.26 -0.01
CA PHE A 177 -1.50 -9.70 1.32
C PHE A 177 -0.19 -9.72 2.11
N ALA A 178 -0.09 -8.81 3.06
CA ALA A 178 1.00 -8.73 4.02
C ALA A 178 0.68 -9.56 5.27
N GLU A 179 1.66 -10.38 5.69
CA GLU A 179 1.72 -10.99 7.02
C GLU A 179 3.06 -10.62 7.64
N GLY A 180 3.06 -9.56 8.47
CA GLY A 180 4.29 -8.97 8.99
C GLY A 180 5.26 -8.58 7.89
N LYS A 181 6.43 -9.23 7.82
CA LYS A 181 7.46 -8.99 6.80
C LYS A 181 7.28 -9.83 5.52
N SER A 182 6.27 -10.66 5.46
CA SER A 182 6.07 -11.60 4.36
C SER A 182 5.01 -11.10 3.39
N LEU A 183 5.36 -11.00 2.11
CA LEU A 183 4.43 -10.84 1.01
C LEU A 183 3.89 -12.22 0.63
N LYS A 184 2.59 -12.39 0.73
CA LYS A 184 1.91 -13.66 0.48
C LYS A 184 0.80 -13.50 -0.54
N LYS A 185 0.37 -14.61 -1.11
CA LYS A 185 -0.84 -14.69 -1.93
C LYS A 185 -1.73 -15.85 -1.49
N VAL A 186 -3.02 -15.66 -1.70
CA VAL A 186 -4.03 -16.71 -1.52
C VAL A 186 -4.86 -16.83 -2.79
N ASP A 187 -5.03 -18.06 -3.25
CA ASP A 187 -5.82 -18.39 -4.44
C ASP A 187 -7.31 -18.67 -4.10
N VAL A 188 -8.10 -19.00 -5.12
CA VAL A 188 -9.53 -19.34 -4.99
C VAL A 188 -9.78 -20.57 -4.11
N ASN A 189 -8.80 -21.48 -4.00
CA ASN A 189 -8.88 -22.71 -3.20
C ASN A 189 -8.40 -22.47 -1.76
N LYS A 190 -8.14 -21.24 -1.38
CA LYS A 190 -7.58 -20.85 -0.06
C LYS A 190 -6.16 -21.37 0.19
N LYS A 191 -5.42 -21.71 -0.86
CA LYS A 191 -4.01 -22.07 -0.75
C LYS A 191 -3.19 -20.79 -0.59
N VAL A 192 -2.52 -20.66 0.54
CA VAL A 192 -1.59 -19.56 0.82
C VAL A 192 -0.18 -19.96 0.37
N THR A 193 0.49 -19.01 -0.31
CA THR A 193 1.87 -19.16 -0.77
C THR A 193 2.64 -17.88 -0.43
N THR A 194 3.85 -18.02 0.09
CA THR A 194 4.76 -16.88 0.30
C THR A 194 5.44 -16.54 -1.02
N ILE A 195 5.40 -15.26 -1.39
CA ILE A 195 6.10 -14.70 -2.56
C ILE A 195 7.50 -14.28 -2.13
N SER A 196 7.60 -13.45 -1.07
CA SER A 196 8.87 -12.90 -0.58
C SER A 196 8.83 -12.64 0.91
N LYS A 197 10.00 -12.38 1.50
CA LYS A 197 10.13 -11.87 2.87
C LYS A 197 11.13 -10.73 2.86
N VAL A 198 10.63 -9.51 3.07
CA VAL A 198 11.44 -8.29 3.13
C VAL A 198 12.00 -8.03 4.53
N THR A 199 12.77 -6.98 4.70
CA THR A 199 13.47 -6.71 5.97
C THR A 199 12.57 -6.13 7.05
N GLU A 200 11.53 -5.36 6.67
CA GLU A 200 10.61 -4.69 7.60
C GLU A 200 9.14 -5.03 7.33
N GLY A 201 8.26 -4.76 8.31
CA GLY A 201 6.83 -5.03 8.19
C GLY A 201 6.22 -4.31 6.99
N ILE A 202 5.48 -5.06 6.18
CA ILE A 202 4.87 -4.55 4.94
C ILE A 202 3.64 -3.71 5.27
N ASP A 203 3.54 -2.55 4.60
CA ASP A 203 2.38 -1.65 4.63
C ASP A 203 1.64 -1.72 3.29
N GLY A 204 1.96 -0.90 2.30
CA GLY A 204 1.31 -0.89 0.99
C GLY A 204 1.86 -1.91 0.00
N ILE A 205 1.02 -2.34 -0.95
CA ILE A 205 1.35 -3.32 -2.00
C ILE A 205 0.79 -2.86 -3.33
N GLU A 206 1.65 -2.65 -4.35
CA GLU A 206 1.23 -2.34 -5.71
C GLU A 206 1.91 -3.23 -6.76
N PRO A 207 1.16 -3.85 -7.69
CA PRO A 207 1.74 -4.63 -8.77
C PRO A 207 2.41 -3.73 -9.81
N VAL A 208 3.61 -4.12 -10.25
CA VAL A 208 4.36 -3.39 -11.29
C VAL A 208 4.20 -4.02 -12.68
N GLY A 209 3.79 -5.26 -12.72
CA GLY A 209 3.70 -6.12 -13.90
C GLY A 209 4.60 -7.33 -13.79
N ASN A 210 4.43 -8.32 -14.68
CA ASN A 210 5.24 -9.55 -14.75
C ASN A 210 5.31 -10.37 -13.44
N GLY A 211 4.38 -10.14 -12.50
CA GLY A 211 4.39 -10.76 -11.19
C GLY A 211 5.25 -10.06 -10.15
N ASP A 212 5.81 -8.90 -10.49
CA ASP A 212 6.61 -8.06 -9.59
C ASP A 212 5.73 -7.07 -8.82
N PHE A 213 6.24 -6.60 -7.69
CA PHE A 213 5.53 -5.69 -6.79
C PHE A 213 6.41 -4.56 -6.29
N LEU A 214 5.81 -3.40 -6.05
CA LEU A 214 6.31 -2.40 -5.12
C LEU A 214 5.67 -2.64 -3.77
N VAL A 215 6.48 -2.61 -2.73
CA VAL A 215 6.05 -2.89 -1.36
C VAL A 215 6.66 -1.83 -0.44
N THR A 216 5.83 -1.23 0.41
CA THR A 216 6.32 -0.29 1.41
C THR A 216 6.41 -0.91 2.80
N SER A 217 7.17 -0.24 3.66
CA SER A 217 7.13 -0.43 5.10
C SER A 217 6.98 0.91 5.79
N TRP A 218 6.02 0.98 6.70
CA TRP A 218 5.69 2.22 7.42
C TRP A 218 6.91 2.89 8.08
N VAL A 219 7.92 2.12 8.48
CA VAL A 219 9.14 2.65 9.07
C VAL A 219 10.05 3.40 8.08
N GLY A 220 9.69 3.49 6.79
CA GLY A 220 10.38 4.29 5.78
C GLY A 220 11.21 3.49 4.79
N TYR A 221 10.68 2.36 4.29
CA TYR A 221 11.29 1.60 3.19
C TYR A 221 10.34 1.44 2.03
N ILE A 222 10.89 1.40 0.82
CA ILE A 222 10.22 0.94 -0.40
C ILE A 222 11.08 -0.13 -1.04
N TYR A 223 10.48 -1.28 -1.30
CA TYR A 223 11.11 -2.42 -1.93
C TYR A 223 10.53 -2.66 -3.32
N TYR A 224 11.37 -3.10 -4.25
CA TYR A 224 10.95 -3.78 -5.46
C TYR A 224 11.07 -5.28 -5.21
N VAL A 225 9.96 -6.00 -5.30
CA VAL A 225 9.90 -7.45 -5.08
C VAL A 225 9.67 -8.12 -6.41
N TYR A 226 10.58 -9.00 -6.81
CA TYR A 226 10.51 -9.74 -8.04
C TYR A 226 9.60 -10.97 -7.91
N ALA A 227 9.08 -11.45 -9.04
CA ALA A 227 8.20 -12.63 -9.10
C ALA A 227 8.85 -13.92 -8.56
N ASP A 228 10.18 -14.01 -8.58
CA ASP A 228 10.95 -15.15 -8.03
C ASP A 228 11.23 -15.03 -6.53
N GLY A 229 10.79 -13.93 -5.90
CA GLY A 229 10.84 -13.70 -4.46
C GLY A 229 12.08 -12.94 -3.96
N HIS A 230 13.09 -12.66 -4.78
CA HIS A 230 14.14 -11.73 -4.36
C HIS A 230 13.63 -10.29 -4.34
N PHE A 231 14.32 -9.37 -3.68
CA PHE A 231 13.91 -7.97 -3.61
C PHE A 231 15.10 -7.02 -3.60
N GLU A 232 14.84 -5.77 -3.98
CA GLU A 232 15.75 -4.63 -3.89
C GLU A 232 15.15 -3.57 -2.98
N THR A 233 15.98 -2.89 -2.19
CA THR A 233 15.57 -1.69 -1.45
C THR A 233 15.74 -0.48 -2.37
N LEU A 234 14.62 0.17 -2.74
CA LEU A 234 14.63 1.33 -3.62
C LEU A 234 14.73 2.66 -2.86
N LEU A 235 14.17 2.71 -1.66
CA LEU A 235 14.16 3.89 -0.80
C LEU A 235 14.32 3.46 0.65
N GLU A 236 15.11 4.23 1.40
CA GLU A 236 15.34 4.08 2.83
C GLU A 236 15.37 5.47 3.48
N THR A 237 14.33 5.78 4.24
CA THR A 237 14.15 7.09 4.91
C THR A 237 13.95 6.97 6.42
N HIS A 238 14.07 5.76 6.98
CA HIS A 238 13.81 5.49 8.41
C HIS A 238 14.71 6.28 9.35
N ASN A 239 15.99 6.47 8.99
CA ASN A 239 16.94 7.28 9.76
C ASN A 239 16.57 8.78 9.79
N GLN A 240 15.81 9.23 8.79
CA GLN A 240 15.27 10.58 8.69
C GLN A 240 13.91 10.73 9.37
N LYS A 241 13.35 9.62 9.91
CA LYS A 241 12.00 9.53 10.49
C LYS A 241 10.90 9.94 9.51
N ILE A 242 11.09 9.66 8.22
CA ILE A 242 10.10 9.85 7.17
C ILE A 242 9.47 8.48 6.88
N ASN A 243 8.17 8.38 7.08
CA ASN A 243 7.43 7.14 6.86
C ASN A 243 7.20 6.88 5.35
N ALA A 244 6.93 5.64 4.99
CA ALA A 244 6.40 5.23 3.71
C ALA A 244 5.18 4.33 3.99
N ALA A 245 4.00 4.93 4.01
CA ALA A 245 2.75 4.25 4.35
C ALA A 245 2.13 3.59 3.10
N ASP A 246 0.81 3.42 3.03
CA ASP A 246 0.16 2.71 1.92
C ASP A 246 0.21 3.49 0.61
N ILE A 247 0.84 2.90 -0.40
CA ILE A 247 1.20 3.55 -1.67
C ILE A 247 0.15 3.38 -2.76
N GLY A 248 0.16 4.34 -3.71
CA GLY A 248 -0.49 4.17 -5.00
C GLY A 248 0.53 4.15 -6.15
N TYR A 249 0.19 3.47 -7.24
CA TYR A 249 1.06 3.36 -8.40
C TYR A 249 0.32 3.65 -9.71
N ASN A 250 0.92 4.49 -10.54
CA ASN A 250 0.52 4.70 -11.93
C ASN A 250 1.44 3.88 -12.83
N SER A 251 0.98 2.74 -13.29
CA SER A 251 1.76 1.80 -14.12
C SER A 251 2.11 2.36 -15.49
N GLU A 252 1.25 3.19 -16.10
CA GLU A 252 1.49 3.79 -17.40
C GLU A 252 2.65 4.78 -17.37
N LYS A 253 2.69 5.61 -16.33
CA LYS A 253 3.75 6.62 -16.12
C LYS A 253 4.89 6.13 -15.25
N LYS A 254 4.79 4.95 -14.66
CA LYS A 254 5.71 4.40 -13.66
C LYS A 254 5.97 5.37 -12.51
N ILE A 255 4.90 5.97 -11.96
CA ILE A 255 4.99 6.90 -10.83
C ILE A 255 4.41 6.24 -9.58
N VAL A 256 5.20 6.23 -8.52
CA VAL A 256 4.82 5.79 -7.17
C VAL A 256 4.44 7.02 -6.37
N TYR A 257 3.30 7.00 -5.72
CA TYR A 257 2.84 8.04 -4.80
C TYR A 257 2.91 7.50 -3.38
N VAL A 258 3.62 8.22 -2.52
CA VAL A 258 3.99 7.75 -1.17
C VAL A 258 3.50 8.74 -0.14
N PRO A 259 2.52 8.38 0.69
CA PRO A 259 2.14 9.19 1.84
C PRO A 259 3.17 8.98 2.96
N THR A 260 3.61 10.07 3.57
CA THR A 260 4.70 10.05 4.55
C THR A 260 4.24 10.16 6.00
N PHE A 261 2.99 9.91 6.25
CA PHE A 261 2.35 9.84 7.56
C PHE A 261 2.72 11.01 8.49
N LEU A 262 3.62 10.80 9.47
CA LEU A 262 4.04 11.82 10.45
C LEU A 262 4.80 12.99 9.83
N HIS A 263 5.42 12.81 8.68
CA HIS A 263 6.10 13.90 7.95
C HIS A 263 5.11 14.80 7.21
N LYS A 264 3.83 14.40 7.12
CA LYS A 264 2.70 15.21 6.60
C LYS A 264 2.85 15.65 5.15
N THR A 265 3.43 14.79 4.30
CA THR A 265 3.55 15.03 2.87
C THR A 265 3.04 13.84 2.06
N VAL A 266 2.77 14.08 0.79
CA VAL A 266 2.67 13.03 -0.24
C VAL A 266 3.78 13.29 -1.23
N ALA A 267 4.68 12.32 -1.42
CA ALA A 267 5.76 12.40 -2.37
C ALA A 267 5.49 11.51 -3.59
N ALA A 268 5.93 11.92 -4.76
CA ALA A 268 5.91 11.11 -5.96
C ALA A 268 7.32 10.79 -6.44
N TYR A 269 7.51 9.56 -6.90
CA TYR A 269 8.78 9.08 -7.42
C TYR A 269 8.56 8.42 -8.78
N LYS A 270 9.49 8.65 -9.70
CA LYS A 270 9.56 7.95 -10.98
C LYS A 270 10.36 6.66 -10.78
N LEU A 271 9.76 5.52 -11.10
CA LEU A 271 10.46 4.23 -11.16
C LEU A 271 11.20 4.10 -12.49
N GLN A 272 12.49 3.81 -12.45
CA GLN A 272 13.38 3.62 -13.60
C GLN A 272 14.04 2.24 -13.55
#